data_337c77afd08e8cc54e2017a4c81bfb72
#
_entry.id   337c77afd08e8cc54e2017a4c81bfb72
#
_cell.length_a   1.000
_cell.length_b   1.000
_cell.length_c   1.000
_cell.angle_alpha   90.00
_cell.angle_beta   90.00
_cell.angle_gamma   90.00
#
_symmetry.space_group_name_H-M   'P 1'
#
loop_
_entity.id
_entity.type
_entity.pdbx_description
1 polymer ?
#
loop_
_entity_poly.entity_id
_entity_poly.type
_entity_poly.pdbx_seq_one_letter_code
_entity_poly.pdbx_strand_id
1 'polypeptide(L)'
;IAGQMGILDLANTGMAHFLQFNPSFVKKMTMWSQEGSPLRQKGFHYVNTPSGFELVYNMFKNFLNEKNRSRLHVHGSNLDSLYEHIPKSMLPAEYGGDAGPIQDLVNAWAKKVLSYKEYFQEEEQYGTDEKKRPGRPKNAETLFGLEGSFRKLEVD
;
A
#
# COMPACT_ATOMS: atom_id res chain seq x y z
N ILE A 1 5.39 -8.93 19.02
CA ILE A 1 4.52 -8.14 18.12
C ILE A 1 4.05 -9.08 17.01
N ALA A 2 2.74 -9.27 16.91
CA ALA A 2 2.15 -10.29 16.04
C ALA A 2 2.35 -9.96 14.53
N GLY A 3 2.22 -8.74 14.13
CA GLY A 3 2.22 -8.30 12.74
C GLY A 3 0.79 -8.08 12.21
N GLN A 4 0.69 -7.67 10.96
CA GLN A 4 -0.59 -7.39 10.30
C GLN A 4 -0.74 -8.15 8.99
N MET A 5 -1.98 -8.41 8.61
CA MET A 5 -2.37 -8.85 7.28
C MET A 5 -3.26 -7.78 6.66
N GLY A 6 -3.11 -7.54 5.37
CA GLY A 6 -3.92 -6.58 4.63
C GLY A 6 -4.83 -7.28 3.62
N ILE A 7 -6.07 -6.81 3.50
CA ILE A 7 -6.96 -7.18 2.41
C ILE A 7 -7.18 -5.94 1.55
N LEU A 8 -6.95 -6.05 0.24
CA LEU A 8 -7.26 -5.01 -0.73
C LEU A 8 -8.38 -5.50 -1.63
N ASP A 9 -9.53 -4.90 -1.46
CA ASP A 9 -10.68 -5.15 -2.34
C ASP A 9 -10.57 -4.25 -3.57
N LEU A 10 -10.56 -4.89 -4.74
CA LEU A 10 -10.44 -4.23 -6.04
C LEU A 10 -11.78 -4.17 -6.78
N ALA A 11 -12.89 -4.43 -6.10
CA ALA A 11 -14.22 -4.23 -6.69
C ALA A 11 -14.35 -2.79 -7.20
N ASN A 12 -14.96 -2.63 -8.37
CA ASN A 12 -15.15 -1.33 -9.03
C ASN A 12 -13.86 -0.60 -9.45
N THR A 13 -12.70 -1.26 -9.40
CA THR A 13 -11.47 -0.75 -10.04
C THR A 13 -11.40 -1.21 -11.50
N GLY A 14 -10.67 -0.46 -12.32
CA GLY A 14 -10.49 -0.80 -13.73
C GLY A 14 -9.20 -0.20 -14.29
N MET A 15 -8.99 -0.34 -15.59
CA MET A 15 -7.77 0.04 -16.28
C MET A 15 -7.38 1.50 -16.04
N ALA A 16 -8.33 2.43 -15.97
CA ALA A 16 -8.06 3.85 -15.70
C ALA A 16 -7.34 4.08 -14.35
N HIS A 17 -7.66 3.26 -13.34
CA HIS A 17 -6.97 3.30 -12.05
C HIS A 17 -5.54 2.71 -12.17
N PHE A 18 -5.40 1.62 -12.91
CA PHE A 18 -4.11 0.94 -13.09
C PHE A 18 -3.10 1.76 -13.89
N LEU A 19 -3.56 2.55 -14.85
CA LEU A 19 -2.70 3.46 -15.64
C LEU A 19 -2.08 4.60 -14.81
N GLN A 20 -2.57 4.85 -13.59
CA GLN A 20 -1.95 5.81 -12.67
C GLN A 20 -0.65 5.26 -12.04
N PHE A 21 -0.47 3.94 -12.05
CA PHE A 21 0.74 3.33 -11.51
C PHE A 21 1.87 3.40 -12.54
N ASN A 22 2.91 4.15 -12.22
CA ASN A 22 4.15 4.15 -12.98
C ASN A 22 5.27 3.49 -12.17
N PRO A 23 6.36 3.01 -12.81
CA PRO A 23 7.44 2.29 -12.12
C PRO A 23 8.10 3.06 -10.98
N SER A 24 8.25 4.38 -11.12
CA SER A 24 8.84 5.22 -10.07
C SER A 24 7.95 5.27 -8.83
N PHE A 25 6.65 5.46 -9.01
CA PHE A 25 5.68 5.44 -7.92
C PHE A 25 5.63 4.08 -7.21
N VAL A 26 5.58 3.00 -7.99
CA VAL A 26 5.57 1.63 -7.45
C VAL A 26 6.85 1.35 -6.66
N LYS A 27 8.01 1.77 -7.16
CA LYS A 27 9.28 1.65 -6.44
C LYS A 27 9.26 2.40 -5.12
N LYS A 28 8.74 3.64 -5.10
CA LYS A 28 8.59 4.43 -3.86
C LYS A 28 7.71 3.71 -2.83
N MET A 29 6.54 3.22 -3.26
CA MET A 29 5.63 2.49 -2.39
C MET A 29 6.25 1.21 -1.81
N THR A 30 6.92 0.43 -2.64
CA THR A 30 7.55 -0.82 -2.20
C THR A 30 8.73 -0.59 -1.27
N MET A 31 9.55 0.43 -1.52
CA MET A 31 10.63 0.81 -0.58
C MET A 31 10.07 1.26 0.76
N TRP A 32 9.03 2.12 0.75
CA TRP A 32 8.39 2.53 1.99
C TRP A 32 7.82 1.34 2.76
N SER A 33 7.12 0.44 2.10
CA SER A 33 6.51 -0.73 2.76
C SER A 33 7.51 -1.73 3.32
N GLN A 34 8.68 -1.87 2.68
CA GLN A 34 9.70 -2.85 3.07
C GLN A 34 10.72 -2.30 4.08
N GLU A 35 11.06 -1.03 3.99
CA GLU A 35 12.18 -0.43 4.71
C GLU A 35 11.77 0.73 5.62
N GLY A 36 10.71 1.48 5.25
CA GLY A 36 10.26 2.66 5.99
C GLY A 36 9.12 2.39 6.98
N SER A 37 8.36 1.32 6.78
CA SER A 37 7.23 1.02 7.66
C SER A 37 7.67 0.21 8.88
N PRO A 38 7.27 0.60 10.11
CA PRO A 38 7.53 -0.17 11.33
C PRO A 38 6.65 -1.42 11.44
N LEU A 39 5.72 -1.62 10.50
CA LEU A 39 4.73 -2.68 10.54
C LEU A 39 5.31 -4.00 10.01
N ARG A 40 5.06 -5.08 10.75
CA ARG A 40 5.44 -6.42 10.31
C ARG A 40 4.36 -7.01 9.43
N GLN A 41 4.48 -6.85 8.11
CA GLN A 41 3.54 -7.43 7.14
C GLN A 41 3.65 -8.96 7.13
N LYS A 42 2.52 -9.66 7.33
CA LYS A 42 2.43 -11.11 7.36
C LYS A 42 1.79 -11.71 6.11
N GLY A 43 0.87 -10.98 5.50
CA GLY A 43 0.18 -11.35 4.27
C GLY A 43 -0.48 -10.12 3.64
N PHE A 44 -0.63 -10.14 2.32
CA PHE A 44 -1.39 -9.17 1.57
C PHE A 44 -2.29 -9.90 0.57
N HIS A 45 -3.59 -9.72 0.72
CA HIS A 45 -4.63 -10.47 0.04
C HIS A 45 -5.40 -9.57 -0.91
N TYR A 46 -5.45 -9.92 -2.19
CA TYR A 46 -6.18 -9.19 -3.23
C TYR A 46 -7.47 -9.95 -3.54
N VAL A 47 -8.61 -9.31 -3.34
CA VAL A 47 -9.94 -9.87 -3.64
C VAL A 47 -10.62 -9.04 -4.71
N ASN A 48 -11.59 -9.63 -5.42
CA ASN A 48 -12.35 -9.00 -6.49
C ASN A 48 -11.46 -8.38 -7.58
N THR A 49 -10.39 -9.08 -7.96
CA THR A 49 -9.41 -8.60 -8.94
C THR A 49 -10.02 -8.51 -10.33
N PRO A 50 -10.08 -7.32 -10.95
CA PRO A 50 -10.61 -7.15 -12.30
C PRO A 50 -9.58 -7.55 -13.37
N SER A 51 -10.03 -7.62 -14.63
CA SER A 51 -9.14 -7.77 -15.78
C SER A 51 -8.10 -6.64 -15.82
N GLY A 52 -6.85 -6.96 -16.15
CA GLY A 52 -5.74 -6.01 -16.18
C GLY A 52 -5.01 -5.81 -14.84
N PHE A 53 -5.52 -6.36 -13.74
CA PHE A 53 -4.82 -6.32 -12.44
C PHE A 53 -3.40 -6.91 -12.52
N GLU A 54 -3.20 -7.95 -13.31
CA GLU A 54 -1.90 -8.63 -13.46
C GLU A 54 -0.77 -7.69 -13.89
N LEU A 55 -1.09 -6.66 -14.69
CA LEU A 55 -0.11 -5.67 -15.13
C LEU A 55 0.52 -4.94 -13.93
N VAL A 56 -0.33 -4.40 -13.05
CA VAL A 56 0.11 -3.67 -11.85
C VAL A 56 0.71 -4.64 -10.83
N TYR A 57 0.10 -5.80 -10.64
CA TYR A 57 0.60 -6.83 -9.74
C TYR A 57 2.05 -7.25 -10.08
N ASN A 58 2.32 -7.53 -11.36
CA ASN A 58 3.65 -7.89 -11.81
C ASN A 58 4.66 -6.73 -11.66
N MET A 59 4.21 -5.50 -11.85
CA MET A 59 5.06 -4.33 -11.62
C MET A 59 5.47 -4.25 -10.14
N PHE A 60 4.54 -4.38 -9.19
CA PHE A 60 4.86 -4.42 -7.75
C PHE A 60 5.76 -5.60 -7.39
N LYS A 61 5.44 -6.79 -7.89
CA LYS A 61 6.17 -8.03 -7.62
C LYS A 61 7.65 -7.92 -7.97
N ASN A 62 8.01 -7.18 -9.02
CA ASN A 62 9.38 -7.00 -9.45
C ASN A 62 10.23 -6.17 -8.48
N PHE A 63 9.63 -5.28 -7.69
CA PHE A 63 10.32 -4.46 -6.70
C PHE A 63 10.32 -5.07 -5.29
N LEU A 64 9.57 -6.15 -5.07
CA LEU A 64 9.50 -6.81 -3.78
C LEU A 64 10.62 -7.83 -3.62
N ASN A 65 11.18 -7.92 -2.42
CA ASN A 65 12.06 -9.00 -2.04
C ASN A 65 11.29 -10.34 -1.96
N GLU A 66 12.00 -11.46 -1.97
CA GLU A 66 11.40 -12.79 -2.01
C GLU A 66 10.43 -13.04 -0.84
N LYS A 67 10.80 -12.62 0.36
CA LYS A 67 9.97 -12.76 1.56
C LYS A 67 8.63 -12.03 1.43
N ASN A 68 8.61 -10.81 0.91
CA ASN A 68 7.37 -10.05 0.74
C ASN A 68 6.58 -10.56 -0.47
N ARG A 69 7.27 -11.02 -1.50
CA ARG A 69 6.65 -11.63 -2.68
C ARG A 69 5.88 -12.91 -2.34
N SER A 70 6.42 -13.76 -1.46
CA SER A 70 5.76 -15.00 -1.02
C SER A 70 4.53 -14.74 -0.12
N ARG A 71 4.30 -13.50 0.31
CA ARG A 71 3.17 -13.09 1.14
C ARG A 71 2.05 -12.40 0.36
N LEU A 72 2.15 -12.34 -0.95
CA LEU A 72 1.10 -11.81 -1.81
C LEU A 72 0.18 -12.96 -2.23
N HIS A 73 -1.11 -12.80 -1.97
CA HIS A 73 -2.14 -13.78 -2.29
C HIS A 73 -3.23 -13.15 -3.15
N VAL A 74 -3.53 -13.75 -4.29
CA VAL A 74 -4.57 -13.28 -5.22
C VAL A 74 -5.71 -14.28 -5.20
N HIS A 75 -6.88 -13.83 -4.80
CA HIS A 75 -8.08 -14.68 -4.61
C HIS A 75 -9.13 -14.50 -5.72
N GLY A 76 -9.00 -13.45 -6.54
CA GLY A 76 -10.05 -13.13 -7.54
C GLY A 76 -11.39 -12.84 -6.88
N SER A 77 -12.46 -13.40 -7.41
CA SER A 77 -13.83 -13.29 -6.87
C SER A 77 -14.21 -14.42 -5.90
N ASN A 78 -13.38 -15.46 -5.79
CA ASN A 78 -13.62 -16.58 -4.89
C ASN A 78 -12.94 -16.33 -3.53
N LEU A 79 -13.74 -16.16 -2.48
CA LEU A 79 -13.24 -15.91 -1.13
C LEU A 79 -12.86 -17.18 -0.36
N ASP A 80 -13.13 -18.37 -0.86
CA ASP A 80 -12.82 -19.62 -0.15
C ASP A 80 -11.33 -19.74 0.15
N SER A 81 -10.48 -19.37 -0.80
CA SER A 81 -9.03 -19.34 -0.61
C SER A 81 -8.56 -18.26 0.37
N LEU A 82 -9.34 -17.20 0.59
CA LEU A 82 -9.07 -16.20 1.63
C LEU A 82 -9.26 -16.81 3.03
N TYR A 83 -10.28 -17.67 3.20
CA TYR A 83 -10.59 -18.29 4.48
C TYR A 83 -9.52 -19.29 4.95
N GLU A 84 -8.69 -19.80 4.03
CA GLU A 84 -7.51 -20.61 4.39
C GLU A 84 -6.45 -19.80 5.17
N HIS A 85 -6.43 -18.49 4.98
CA HIS A 85 -5.45 -17.59 5.59
C HIS A 85 -6.02 -16.76 6.74
N ILE A 86 -7.30 -16.38 6.65
CA ILE A 86 -7.97 -15.48 7.60
C ILE A 86 -9.28 -16.14 8.07
N PRO A 87 -9.40 -16.45 9.36
CA PRO A 87 -10.63 -17.03 9.90
C PRO A 87 -11.85 -16.13 9.66
N LYS A 88 -12.99 -16.72 9.33
CA LYS A 88 -14.26 -15.99 9.11
C LYS A 88 -14.66 -15.12 10.29
N SER A 89 -14.38 -15.57 11.51
CA SER A 89 -14.64 -14.80 12.75
C SER A 89 -13.91 -13.44 12.80
N MET A 90 -12.88 -13.24 11.97
CA MET A 90 -12.13 -11.98 11.89
C MET A 90 -12.54 -11.12 10.67
N LEU A 91 -13.34 -11.66 9.77
CA LEU A 91 -13.75 -10.97 8.55
C LEU A 91 -15.08 -10.26 8.73
N PRO A 92 -15.27 -9.08 8.12
CA PRO A 92 -16.57 -8.43 8.02
C PRO A 92 -17.61 -9.28 7.27
N ALA A 93 -18.87 -8.98 7.49
CA ALA A 93 -19.99 -9.69 6.86
C ALA A 93 -19.95 -9.62 5.33
N GLU A 94 -19.47 -8.53 4.74
CA GLU A 94 -19.30 -8.33 3.31
C GLU A 94 -18.30 -9.32 2.68
N TYR A 95 -17.40 -9.88 3.47
CA TYR A 95 -16.48 -10.96 3.07
C TYR A 95 -16.91 -12.33 3.63
N GLY A 96 -18.17 -12.50 3.95
CA GLY A 96 -18.71 -13.76 4.49
C GLY A 96 -18.26 -14.11 5.89
N GLY A 97 -17.85 -13.09 6.67
CA GLY A 97 -17.38 -13.25 8.03
C GLY A 97 -18.38 -12.90 9.11
N ASP A 98 -17.98 -13.08 10.36
CA ASP A 98 -18.82 -12.94 11.56
C ASP A 98 -18.51 -11.67 12.38
N ALA A 99 -17.56 -10.82 11.91
CA ALA A 99 -17.12 -9.63 12.65
C ALA A 99 -18.07 -8.42 12.53
N GLY A 100 -19.24 -8.59 11.92
CA GLY A 100 -20.23 -7.53 11.70
C GLY A 100 -19.98 -6.72 10.42
N PRO A 101 -20.79 -5.67 10.18
CA PRO A 101 -20.67 -4.86 8.96
C PRO A 101 -19.35 -4.09 8.90
N ILE A 102 -18.73 -4.02 7.73
CA ILE A 102 -17.49 -3.24 7.52
C ILE A 102 -17.69 -1.74 7.82
N GLN A 103 -18.91 -1.24 7.63
CA GLN A 103 -19.22 0.18 7.89
C GLN A 103 -19.01 0.56 9.36
N ASP A 104 -19.26 -0.35 10.30
CA ASP A 104 -19.04 -0.10 11.72
C ASP A 104 -17.55 0.06 12.02
N LEU A 105 -16.70 -0.74 11.37
CA LEU A 105 -15.24 -0.61 11.46
C LEU A 105 -14.76 0.70 10.84
N VAL A 106 -15.30 1.08 9.67
CA VAL A 106 -14.99 2.36 9.00
C VAL A 106 -15.35 3.54 9.90
N ASN A 107 -16.53 3.54 10.49
CA ASN A 107 -16.99 4.61 11.39
C ASN A 107 -16.12 4.72 12.65
N ALA A 108 -15.80 3.58 13.27
CA ALA A 108 -14.92 3.53 14.44
C ALA A 108 -13.52 4.04 14.12
N TRP A 109 -12.97 3.65 12.96
CA TRP A 109 -11.65 4.07 12.50
C TRP A 109 -11.60 5.55 12.15
N ALA A 110 -12.61 6.07 11.43
CA ALA A 110 -12.75 7.50 11.14
C ALA A 110 -12.76 8.35 12.42
N LYS A 111 -13.56 7.96 13.41
CA LYS A 111 -13.60 8.63 14.72
C LYS A 111 -12.23 8.61 15.40
N LYS A 112 -11.53 7.48 15.35
CA LYS A 112 -10.20 7.34 15.93
C LYS A 112 -9.18 8.24 15.23
N VAL A 113 -9.14 8.24 13.89
CA VAL A 113 -8.20 9.10 13.12
C VAL A 113 -8.45 10.58 13.42
N LEU A 114 -9.71 11.01 13.45
CA LEU A 114 -10.08 12.39 13.80
C LEU A 114 -9.65 12.79 15.21
N SER A 115 -9.63 11.85 16.17
CA SER A 115 -9.17 12.13 17.53
C SER A 115 -7.64 12.38 17.61
N TYR A 116 -6.88 12.04 16.57
CA TYR A 116 -5.43 12.30 16.48
C TYR A 116 -5.10 13.56 15.66
N LYS A 117 -6.09 14.42 15.39
CA LYS A 117 -5.89 15.63 14.57
C LYS A 117 -4.74 16.50 15.06
N GLU A 118 -4.68 16.79 16.34
CA GLU A 118 -3.62 17.62 16.94
C GLU A 118 -2.25 16.96 16.80
N TYR A 119 -2.16 15.66 17.02
CA TYR A 119 -0.95 14.89 16.80
C TYR A 119 -0.44 15.01 15.35
N PHE A 120 -1.30 14.85 14.36
CA PHE A 120 -0.92 14.98 12.95
C PHE A 120 -0.48 16.40 12.60
N GLN A 121 -1.12 17.42 13.17
CA GLN A 121 -0.71 18.80 12.98
C GLN A 121 0.66 19.11 13.60
N GLU A 122 0.98 18.49 14.72
CA GLU A 122 2.30 18.56 15.34
C GLU A 122 3.35 17.85 14.49
N GLU A 123 3.04 16.65 13.98
CA GLU A 123 3.93 15.85 13.12
C GLU A 123 4.34 16.58 11.84
N GLU A 124 3.51 17.46 11.28
CA GLU A 124 3.85 18.27 10.10
C GLU A 124 5.05 19.21 10.33
N GLN A 125 5.36 19.51 11.59
CA GLN A 125 6.50 20.37 11.97
C GLN A 125 7.83 19.61 11.97
N TYR A 126 7.78 18.28 11.97
CA TYR A 126 8.97 17.44 12.00
C TYR A 126 9.35 16.96 10.60
N GLY A 127 10.64 16.98 10.32
CA GLY A 127 11.18 16.55 9.04
C GLY A 127 12.67 16.26 9.13
N THR A 128 13.23 15.77 8.04
CA THR A 128 14.68 15.57 7.92
C THR A 128 15.34 16.74 7.20
N ASP A 129 16.42 17.25 7.76
CA ASP A 129 17.32 18.18 7.07
C ASP A 129 18.46 17.36 6.44
N GLU A 130 18.30 17.03 5.16
CA GLU A 130 19.29 16.24 4.43
C GLU A 130 20.65 16.93 4.28
N LYS A 131 20.76 18.25 4.49
CA LYS A 131 22.03 18.98 4.51
C LYS A 131 22.88 18.62 5.74
N LYS A 132 22.23 18.17 6.81
CA LYS A 132 22.90 17.74 8.06
C LYS A 132 23.22 16.25 8.08
N ARG A 133 22.84 15.47 7.07
CA ARG A 133 23.12 14.05 7.01
C ARG A 133 24.60 13.79 6.77
N PRO A 134 25.27 12.93 7.56
CA PRO A 134 26.61 12.45 7.24
C PRO A 134 26.59 11.64 5.94
N GLY A 135 27.44 12.00 4.97
CA GLY A 135 27.52 11.34 3.68
C GLY A 135 26.62 11.97 2.61
N ARG A 136 26.17 11.15 1.63
CA ARG A 136 25.33 11.64 0.53
C ARG A 136 23.90 11.88 0.99
N PRO A 137 23.23 12.96 0.57
CA PRO A 137 21.82 13.19 0.82
C PRO A 137 20.98 12.04 0.25
N LYS A 138 19.95 11.63 0.98
CA LYS A 138 18.93 10.66 0.52
C LYS A 138 17.71 11.43 0.04
N ASN A 139 17.84 12.16 -1.04
CA ASN A 139 16.71 12.81 -1.73
C ASN A 139 16.11 11.91 -2.80
N ALA A 140 15.01 12.34 -3.40
CA ALA A 140 14.32 11.57 -4.42
C ALA A 140 15.20 11.34 -5.67
N GLU A 141 16.04 12.30 -6.02
CA GLU A 141 16.99 12.16 -7.14
C GLU A 141 18.01 11.04 -6.89
N THR A 142 18.60 10.98 -5.70
CA THR A 142 19.58 9.94 -5.35
C THR A 142 18.94 8.55 -5.16
N LEU A 143 17.68 8.50 -4.69
CA LEU A 143 16.98 7.24 -4.43
C LEU A 143 16.27 6.68 -5.67
N PHE A 144 15.74 7.54 -6.53
CA PHE A 144 14.86 7.15 -7.62
C PHE A 144 15.36 7.54 -9.02
N GLY A 145 16.36 8.40 -9.11
CA GLY A 145 17.04 8.74 -10.38
C GLY A 145 16.20 9.55 -11.38
N LEU A 146 15.04 10.09 -10.98
CA LEU A 146 14.08 10.70 -11.90
C LEU A 146 13.39 11.96 -11.36
N GLU A 147 14.13 12.85 -10.69
CA GLU A 147 13.56 14.17 -10.42
C GLU A 147 14.27 15.23 -11.27
N GLY A 148 13.52 15.86 -12.16
CA GLY A 148 13.83 17.17 -12.71
C GLY A 148 14.12 17.28 -14.19
N SER A 149 14.17 16.23 -15.01
CA SER A 149 14.55 16.39 -16.42
C SER A 149 13.38 16.64 -17.40
N PHE A 150 12.13 16.55 -16.95
CA PHE A 150 10.96 16.70 -17.85
C PHE A 150 10.24 18.05 -17.78
N ARG A 151 10.75 19.02 -17.01
CA ARG A 151 10.13 20.36 -16.92
C ARG A 151 10.72 21.44 -17.81
N LYS A 152 11.65 21.10 -18.71
CA LYS A 152 12.18 22.01 -19.73
C LYS A 152 12.20 21.33 -21.10
N LEU A 153 11.04 21.10 -21.64
CA LEU A 153 10.85 21.14 -23.07
C LEU A 153 10.18 22.50 -23.35
N GLU A 154 10.99 23.52 -23.54
CA GLU A 154 10.60 24.68 -24.35
C GLU A 154 10.56 24.13 -25.77
N VAL A 155 9.37 24.01 -26.31
CA VAL A 155 9.14 23.77 -27.73
C VAL A 155 9.09 25.14 -28.36
N ASP A 156 10.16 25.52 -29.07
CA ASP A 156 10.15 26.66 -29.98
C ASP A 156 9.14 26.45 -31.13
#